data_77640db101a9cc9852cd298848b2f46b
#
_entry.id   77640db101a9cc9852cd298848b2f46b
#
_cell.length_a   1.000
_cell.length_b   1.000
_cell.length_c   1.000
_cell.angle_alpha   90.00
_cell.angle_beta   90.00
_cell.angle_gamma   90.00
#
_symmetry.space_group_name_H-M   'P 1'
#
loop_
_entity.id
_entity.type
_entity.pdbx_description
1 polymer ?
#
loop_
_entity_poly.entity_id
_entity_poly.type
_entity_poly.pdbx_seq_one_letter_code
_entity_poly.pdbx_strand_id
1 'polypeptide(L)'
;MNFANFKDKFHESWHRKIQPFIESEECDKIYKFLKSEAARGKRIAPISLNTYRAFMETKYDDLKVIMIGMCPYHTWRNDAPVADGLLMGCSITEHLQPTLEKFYEGVERDVYDGLNLNYEKNPDVSYLARQGVLMLNAGLTVEANKAGSHNDIWEPFMKYLFQEVFDVVRVPII
;
A
#
# COMPACT_ATOMS: atom_id res chain seq x y z
N MET A 1 14.90 -15.15 -2.80
CA MET A 1 15.10 -13.99 -3.71
C MET A 1 16.38 -13.25 -3.38
N ASN A 2 16.84 -12.29 -4.21
CA ASN A 2 18.03 -11.46 -3.91
C ASN A 2 17.56 -10.01 -3.75
N PHE A 3 17.85 -9.40 -2.61
CA PHE A 3 17.48 -8.02 -2.30
C PHE A 3 18.00 -7.00 -3.33
N ALA A 4 19.19 -7.25 -3.93
CA ALA A 4 19.73 -6.35 -4.95
C ALA A 4 18.77 -6.08 -6.12
N ASN A 5 17.87 -7.02 -6.44
CA ASN A 5 16.86 -6.90 -7.48
C ASN A 5 15.58 -6.16 -7.00
N PHE A 6 15.48 -5.88 -5.71
CA PHE A 6 14.31 -5.27 -5.07
C PHE A 6 14.60 -3.92 -4.43
N LYS A 7 15.87 -3.58 -4.23
CA LYS A 7 16.25 -2.35 -3.51
C LYS A 7 15.59 -1.10 -4.07
N ASP A 8 15.45 -1.00 -5.39
CA ASP A 8 14.86 0.15 -6.07
C ASP A 8 13.32 0.24 -5.90
N LYS A 9 12.69 -0.76 -5.25
CA LYS A 9 11.27 -0.77 -4.90
C LYS A 9 10.99 -0.21 -3.50
N PHE A 10 12.04 0.15 -2.78
CA PHE A 10 11.97 0.68 -1.42
C PHE A 10 12.88 1.91 -1.30
N HIS A 11 12.41 2.93 -0.59
CA HIS A 11 13.31 4.03 -0.21
C HIS A 11 14.47 3.44 0.61
N GLU A 12 15.68 3.99 0.47
CA GLU A 12 16.92 3.45 1.08
C GLU A 12 16.84 3.26 2.60
N SER A 13 16.07 4.12 3.31
CA SER A 13 15.87 4.02 4.76
C SER A 13 15.20 2.71 5.20
N TRP A 14 14.50 2.01 4.29
CA TRP A 14 13.88 0.71 4.54
C TRP A 14 14.82 -0.47 4.31
N HIS A 15 15.91 -0.32 3.57
CA HIS A 15 16.70 -1.44 3.06
C HIS A 15 17.10 -2.43 4.15
N ARG A 16 17.71 -1.93 5.23
CA ARG A 16 18.16 -2.78 6.36
C ARG A 16 17.03 -3.49 7.08
N LYS A 17 15.83 -2.92 7.06
CA LYS A 17 14.64 -3.45 7.73
C LYS A 17 13.92 -4.50 6.88
N ILE A 18 13.92 -4.36 5.57
CA ILE A 18 13.16 -5.21 4.64
C ILE A 18 14.01 -6.33 4.04
N GLN A 19 15.31 -6.15 3.94
CA GLN A 19 16.21 -7.14 3.33
C GLN A 19 16.06 -8.55 3.90
N PRO A 20 15.96 -8.79 5.23
CA PRO A 20 15.82 -10.15 5.75
C PRO A 20 14.56 -10.85 5.24
N PHE A 21 13.45 -10.11 5.10
CA PHE A 21 12.22 -10.68 4.54
C PHE A 21 12.35 -10.96 3.04
N ILE A 22 12.91 -10.02 2.28
CA ILE A 22 13.05 -10.19 0.82
C ILE A 22 13.90 -11.41 0.47
N GLU A 23 14.87 -11.75 1.31
CA GLU A 23 15.76 -12.91 1.13
C GLU A 23 15.20 -14.21 1.75
N SER A 24 14.00 -14.18 2.33
CA SER A 24 13.33 -15.33 2.94
C SER A 24 12.60 -16.24 1.94
N GLU A 25 12.30 -17.47 2.38
CA GLU A 25 11.46 -18.40 1.61
C GLU A 25 10.02 -17.91 1.46
N GLU A 26 9.50 -17.19 2.46
CA GLU A 26 8.15 -16.59 2.43
C GLU A 26 8.02 -15.60 1.30
N CYS A 27 9.01 -14.74 1.11
CA CYS A 27 9.03 -13.82 -0.03
C CYS A 27 9.10 -14.56 -1.38
N ASP A 28 9.87 -15.65 -1.46
CA ASP A 28 9.91 -16.51 -2.64
C ASP A 28 8.54 -17.15 -2.95
N LYS A 29 7.78 -17.56 -1.93
CA LYS A 29 6.42 -18.10 -2.08
C LYS A 29 5.47 -17.05 -2.64
N ILE A 30 5.50 -15.82 -2.09
CA ILE A 30 4.69 -14.69 -2.58
C ILE A 30 4.99 -14.43 -4.06
N TYR A 31 6.27 -14.33 -4.42
CA TYR A 31 6.67 -14.06 -5.80
C TYR A 31 6.22 -15.15 -6.77
N LYS A 32 6.43 -16.43 -6.41
CA LYS A 32 5.99 -17.58 -7.21
C LYS A 32 4.48 -17.60 -7.40
N PHE A 33 3.72 -17.30 -6.33
CA PHE A 33 2.27 -17.19 -6.38
C PHE A 33 1.84 -16.09 -7.37
N LEU A 34 2.32 -14.87 -7.20
CA LEU A 34 1.94 -13.74 -8.07
C LEU A 34 2.31 -14.00 -9.53
N LYS A 35 3.48 -14.58 -9.78
CA LYS A 35 3.92 -14.99 -11.13
C LYS A 35 2.99 -16.05 -11.74
N SER A 36 2.56 -17.03 -10.94
CA SER A 36 1.59 -18.05 -11.36
C SER A 36 0.23 -17.47 -11.70
N GLU A 37 -0.28 -16.56 -10.88
CA GLU A 37 -1.56 -15.88 -11.10
C GLU A 37 -1.51 -15.04 -12.40
N ALA A 38 -0.44 -14.30 -12.61
CA ALA A 38 -0.24 -13.53 -13.84
C ALA A 38 -0.14 -14.45 -15.09
N ALA A 39 0.57 -15.59 -14.98
CA ALA A 39 0.69 -16.57 -16.06
C ALA A 39 -0.65 -17.23 -16.42
N ARG A 40 -1.60 -17.28 -15.48
CA ARG A 40 -3.00 -17.71 -15.70
C ARG A 40 -3.88 -16.64 -16.33
N GLY A 41 -3.32 -15.48 -16.68
CA GLY A 41 -4.07 -14.37 -17.26
C GLY A 41 -4.90 -13.57 -16.27
N LYS A 42 -4.69 -13.73 -14.95
CA LYS A 42 -5.41 -12.95 -13.95
C LYS A 42 -4.92 -11.51 -13.91
N ARG A 43 -5.86 -10.60 -13.81
CA ARG A 43 -5.57 -9.17 -13.63
C ARG A 43 -5.31 -8.91 -12.14
N ILE A 44 -4.13 -8.40 -11.81
CA ILE A 44 -3.69 -8.14 -10.43
C ILE A 44 -3.49 -6.63 -10.25
N ALA A 45 -4.07 -6.06 -9.21
CA ALA A 45 -3.91 -4.67 -8.81
C ALA A 45 -3.12 -4.58 -7.48
N PRO A 46 -2.31 -3.53 -7.30
CA PRO A 46 -1.86 -2.57 -8.30
C PRO A 46 -0.94 -3.21 -9.36
N ILE A 47 -0.50 -2.46 -10.35
CA ILE A 47 0.55 -2.94 -11.26
C ILE A 47 1.82 -3.28 -10.46
N SER A 48 2.63 -4.22 -10.96
CA SER A 48 3.79 -4.77 -10.22
C SER A 48 4.81 -3.69 -9.79
N LEU A 49 4.92 -2.60 -10.53
CA LEU A 49 5.79 -1.47 -10.18
C LEU A 49 5.33 -0.75 -8.91
N ASN A 50 4.03 -0.74 -8.64
CA ASN A 50 3.41 -0.02 -7.54
C ASN A 50 3.16 -0.91 -6.30
N THR A 51 3.49 -2.20 -6.34
CA THR A 51 3.23 -3.12 -5.21
C THR A 51 3.83 -2.63 -3.89
N TYR A 52 5.00 -2.00 -3.94
CA TYR A 52 5.72 -1.50 -2.76
C TYR A 52 5.73 0.03 -2.67
N ARG A 53 4.83 0.72 -3.39
CA ARG A 53 4.81 2.20 -3.48
C ARG A 53 4.77 2.87 -2.11
N ALA A 54 4.05 2.32 -1.13
CA ALA A 54 4.00 2.87 0.23
C ALA A 54 5.40 3.02 0.85
N PHE A 55 6.28 2.06 0.63
CA PHE A 55 7.66 2.08 1.13
C PHE A 55 8.60 2.95 0.29
N MET A 56 8.23 3.26 -0.94
CA MET A 56 8.97 4.21 -1.79
C MET A 56 8.67 5.66 -1.41
N GLU A 57 7.38 5.96 -1.19
CA GLU A 57 6.91 7.33 -0.94
C GLU A 57 7.12 7.77 0.51
N THR A 58 7.14 6.83 1.47
CA THR A 58 7.33 7.12 2.90
C THR A 58 8.70 6.67 3.36
N LYS A 59 9.52 7.57 3.87
CA LYS A 59 10.80 7.21 4.48
C LYS A 59 10.59 6.60 5.86
N TYR A 60 11.37 5.56 6.20
CA TYR A 60 11.30 4.93 7.52
C TYR A 60 11.61 5.91 8.66
N ASP A 61 12.62 6.76 8.45
CA ASP A 61 13.08 7.70 9.49
C ASP A 61 12.12 8.88 9.70
N ASP A 62 11.22 9.13 8.74
CA ASP A 62 10.20 10.19 8.80
C ASP A 62 8.82 9.67 9.26
N LEU A 63 8.70 8.37 9.65
CA LEU A 63 7.43 7.78 10.07
C LEU A 63 6.80 8.54 11.23
N LYS A 64 5.53 8.89 11.07
CA LYS A 64 4.67 9.53 12.08
C LYS A 64 3.42 8.75 12.38
N VAL A 65 2.85 8.09 11.37
CA VAL A 65 1.64 7.28 11.47
C VAL A 65 1.74 6.10 10.50
N ILE A 66 1.26 4.95 10.90
CA ILE A 66 1.07 3.79 10.04
C ILE A 66 -0.44 3.57 9.88
N MET A 67 -0.96 3.71 8.66
CA MET A 67 -2.36 3.40 8.33
C MET A 67 -2.42 2.09 7.55
N ILE A 68 -3.27 1.15 8.01
CA ILE A 68 -3.35 -0.18 7.40
C ILE A 68 -4.80 -0.47 6.99
N GLY A 69 -5.03 -0.58 5.68
CA GLY A 69 -6.28 -1.10 5.12
C GLY A 69 -6.22 -2.60 4.82
N MET A 70 -7.36 -3.16 4.45
CA MET A 70 -7.49 -4.59 4.18
C MET A 70 -6.75 -5.02 2.90
N CYS A 71 -7.03 -4.37 1.78
CA CYS A 71 -6.46 -4.70 0.47
C CYS A 71 -6.61 -3.52 -0.50
N PRO A 72 -5.85 -3.48 -1.61
CA PRO A 72 -6.01 -2.47 -2.65
C PRO A 72 -7.42 -2.49 -3.27
N TYR A 73 -7.82 -1.41 -3.91
CA TYR A 73 -9.00 -1.42 -4.76
C TYR A 73 -8.88 -2.50 -5.82
N HIS A 74 -9.86 -3.39 -5.90
CA HIS A 74 -9.88 -4.52 -6.83
C HIS A 74 -10.55 -4.20 -8.17
N THR A 75 -11.05 -2.97 -8.33
CA THR A 75 -11.74 -2.51 -9.53
C THR A 75 -10.76 -2.02 -10.60
N TRP A 76 -11.20 -2.09 -11.84
CA TRP A 76 -10.48 -1.62 -13.02
C TRP A 76 -11.34 -0.62 -13.79
N ARG A 77 -10.71 0.37 -14.38
CA ARG A 77 -11.39 1.41 -15.17
C ARG A 77 -10.53 1.70 -16.42
N ASN A 78 -11.16 1.65 -17.59
CA ASN A 78 -10.46 1.89 -18.88
C ASN A 78 -9.16 1.05 -19.01
N ASP A 79 -9.26 -0.25 -18.67
CA ASP A 79 -8.14 -1.20 -18.66
C ASP A 79 -6.97 -0.88 -17.72
N ALA A 80 -7.13 0.09 -16.82
CA ALA A 80 -6.19 0.41 -15.77
C ALA A 80 -6.73 0.00 -14.38
N PRO A 81 -5.88 -0.47 -13.45
CA PRO A 81 -6.28 -0.71 -12.07
C PRO A 81 -6.57 0.63 -11.38
N VAL A 82 -7.62 0.66 -10.55
CA VAL A 82 -7.89 1.83 -9.70
C VAL A 82 -6.81 2.00 -8.65
N ALA A 83 -6.39 0.91 -8.00
CA ALA A 83 -5.34 0.94 -7.00
C ALA A 83 -3.99 1.38 -7.56
N ASP A 84 -3.38 2.35 -6.93
CA ASP A 84 -2.08 2.91 -7.32
C ASP A 84 -0.91 2.49 -6.40
N GLY A 85 -1.17 1.60 -5.42
CA GLY A 85 -0.19 1.05 -4.49
C GLY A 85 -0.17 1.70 -3.11
N LEU A 86 -0.85 2.82 -2.92
CA LEU A 86 -1.08 3.41 -1.60
C LEU A 86 -2.46 3.01 -1.06
N LEU A 87 -2.61 2.92 0.25
CA LEU A 87 -3.92 2.79 0.88
C LEU A 87 -4.84 3.91 0.42
N MET A 88 -6.03 3.57 -0.08
CA MET A 88 -7.03 4.48 -0.65
C MET A 88 -6.56 5.29 -1.88
N GLY A 89 -5.32 5.13 -2.34
CA GLY A 89 -4.80 5.82 -3.51
C GLY A 89 -5.47 5.36 -4.81
N CYS A 90 -5.89 6.29 -5.66
CA CYS A 90 -6.56 6.03 -6.94
C CYS A 90 -6.11 7.01 -8.05
N SER A 91 -4.88 7.49 -7.97
CA SER A 91 -4.30 8.49 -8.86
C SER A 91 -4.24 8.07 -10.34
N ILE A 92 -4.16 6.74 -10.61
CA ILE A 92 -4.05 6.23 -11.99
C ILE A 92 -5.32 6.52 -12.80
N THR A 93 -6.49 6.44 -12.17
CA THR A 93 -7.78 6.64 -12.83
C THR A 93 -8.36 8.03 -12.60
N GLU A 94 -7.72 8.83 -11.76
CA GLU A 94 -8.14 10.19 -11.37
C GLU A 94 -9.61 10.26 -10.90
N HIS A 95 -10.15 9.11 -10.48
CA HIS A 95 -11.53 8.98 -10.03
C HIS A 95 -11.58 8.64 -8.57
N LEU A 96 -12.11 9.58 -7.78
CA LEU A 96 -12.25 9.43 -6.35
C LEU A 96 -13.09 8.20 -6.00
N GLN A 97 -12.61 7.40 -5.07
CA GLN A 97 -13.31 6.19 -4.62
C GLN A 97 -14.08 6.47 -3.33
N PRO A 98 -15.22 5.78 -3.08
CA PRO A 98 -16.07 6.05 -1.92
C PRO A 98 -15.34 6.02 -0.58
N THR A 99 -14.36 5.13 -0.41
CA THR A 99 -13.57 5.06 0.83
C THR A 99 -12.74 6.32 1.05
N LEU A 100 -12.11 6.83 -0.02
CA LEU A 100 -11.32 8.06 0.05
C LEU A 100 -12.21 9.30 0.24
N GLU A 101 -13.42 9.32 -0.37
CA GLU A 101 -14.41 10.37 -0.12
C GLU A 101 -14.79 10.42 1.36
N LYS A 102 -15.09 9.25 1.96
CA LYS A 102 -15.41 9.16 3.39
C LYS A 102 -14.25 9.58 4.30
N PHE A 103 -13.02 9.27 3.92
CA PHE A 103 -11.84 9.76 4.63
C PHE A 103 -11.79 11.29 4.62
N TYR A 104 -11.97 11.93 3.47
CA TYR A 104 -12.01 13.40 3.38
C TYR A 104 -13.17 14.00 4.16
N GLU A 105 -14.37 13.42 4.08
CA GLU A 105 -15.53 13.87 4.89
C GLU A 105 -15.25 13.78 6.40
N GLY A 106 -14.55 12.72 6.84
CA GLY A 106 -14.12 12.59 8.23
C GLY A 106 -13.14 13.69 8.63
N VAL A 107 -12.15 13.99 7.80
CA VAL A 107 -11.19 15.08 8.04
C VAL A 107 -11.90 16.42 8.10
N GLU A 108 -12.82 16.73 7.18
CA GLU A 108 -13.61 17.95 7.18
C GLU A 108 -14.39 18.11 8.49
N ARG A 109 -15.07 17.04 8.90
CA ARG A 109 -15.91 17.07 10.11
C ARG A 109 -15.09 17.18 11.40
N ASP A 110 -14.05 16.35 11.54
CA ASP A 110 -13.42 16.12 12.84
C ASP A 110 -12.18 17.02 13.07
N VAL A 111 -11.56 17.53 12.00
CA VAL A 111 -10.38 18.40 12.08
C VAL A 111 -10.74 19.87 11.84
N TYR A 112 -11.70 20.12 10.98
CA TYR A 112 -12.05 21.47 10.55
C TYR A 112 -13.46 21.90 10.99
N ASP A 113 -14.06 21.25 11.99
CA ASP A 113 -15.37 21.57 12.57
C ASP A 113 -16.50 21.69 11.53
N GLY A 114 -16.41 20.91 10.44
CA GLY A 114 -17.38 20.95 9.34
C GLY A 114 -17.29 22.22 8.48
N LEU A 115 -16.24 23.03 8.63
CA LEU A 115 -15.99 24.15 7.73
C LEU A 115 -15.85 23.60 6.31
N ASN A 116 -16.70 24.09 5.42
CA ASN A 116 -16.63 23.76 3.99
C ASN A 116 -15.36 24.41 3.40
N LEU A 117 -14.25 23.70 3.58
CA LEU A 117 -12.98 24.10 2.99
C LEU A 117 -13.08 23.85 1.50
N ASN A 118 -13.00 24.90 0.73
CA ASN A 118 -13.05 24.85 -0.72
C ASN A 118 -11.72 24.29 -1.26
N TYR A 119 -11.43 22.99 -0.93
CA TYR A 119 -10.26 22.28 -1.43
C TYR A 119 -10.68 21.10 -2.32
N GLU A 120 -9.87 20.84 -3.32
CA GLU A 120 -10.09 19.72 -4.23
C GLU A 120 -9.69 18.41 -3.54
N LYS A 121 -10.64 17.46 -3.43
CA LYS A 121 -10.38 16.11 -2.92
C LYS A 121 -9.47 15.38 -3.91
N ASN A 122 -8.22 15.15 -3.53
CA ASN A 122 -7.20 14.61 -4.42
C ASN A 122 -7.21 13.07 -4.43
N PRO A 123 -7.35 12.40 -5.61
CA PRO A 123 -7.20 10.94 -5.72
C PRO A 123 -5.77 10.45 -5.48
N ASP A 124 -4.76 11.31 -5.57
CA ASP A 124 -3.37 11.01 -5.20
C ASP A 124 -3.09 11.36 -3.74
N VAL A 125 -2.99 10.34 -2.90
CA VAL A 125 -2.68 10.48 -1.46
C VAL A 125 -1.18 10.46 -1.15
N SER A 126 -0.31 10.51 -2.13
CA SER A 126 1.14 10.49 -1.94
C SER A 126 1.66 11.67 -1.11
N TYR A 127 0.92 12.78 -1.08
CA TYR A 127 1.24 13.92 -0.22
C TYR A 127 1.19 13.57 1.27
N LEU A 128 0.32 12.62 1.70
CA LEU A 128 0.30 12.09 3.07
C LEU A 128 1.51 11.20 3.31
N ALA A 129 1.84 10.33 2.36
CA ALA A 129 3.01 9.46 2.43
C ALA A 129 4.31 10.28 2.61
N ARG A 130 4.48 11.34 1.83
CA ARG A 130 5.63 12.26 1.96
C ARG A 130 5.68 13.04 3.28
N GLN A 131 4.58 13.11 4.00
CA GLN A 131 4.52 13.72 5.34
C GLN A 131 4.81 12.72 6.47
N GLY A 132 5.08 11.46 6.16
CA GLY A 132 5.42 10.41 7.12
C GLY A 132 4.25 9.49 7.48
N VAL A 133 3.17 9.48 6.70
CA VAL A 133 2.06 8.53 6.86
C VAL A 133 2.32 7.31 5.97
N LEU A 134 2.63 6.17 6.55
CA LEU A 134 2.76 4.91 5.80
C LEU A 134 1.36 4.41 5.40
N MET A 135 1.00 4.62 4.13
CA MET A 135 -0.30 4.30 3.55
C MET A 135 -0.31 2.85 3.03
N LEU A 136 -0.45 1.87 3.94
CA LEU A 136 -0.23 0.45 3.66
C LEU A 136 -1.55 -0.34 3.56
N ASN A 137 -1.57 -1.39 2.72
CA ASN A 137 -2.61 -2.42 2.74
C ASN A 137 -2.05 -3.71 3.34
N ALA A 138 -2.85 -4.46 4.09
CA ALA A 138 -2.45 -5.76 4.65
C ALA A 138 -2.15 -6.78 3.54
N GLY A 139 -3.00 -6.86 2.51
CA GLY A 139 -2.65 -7.50 1.25
C GLY A 139 -2.11 -6.47 0.28
N LEU A 140 -0.83 -6.54 -0.13
CA LEU A 140 -0.26 -5.56 -1.05
C LEU A 140 -0.77 -5.70 -2.50
N THR A 141 -1.42 -6.81 -2.81
CA THR A 141 -2.01 -7.07 -4.13
C THR A 141 -3.39 -7.70 -4.00
N VAL A 142 -4.18 -7.65 -5.07
CA VAL A 142 -5.52 -8.23 -5.14
C VAL A 142 -5.84 -8.67 -6.57
N GLU A 143 -6.58 -9.78 -6.75
CA GLU A 143 -7.14 -10.16 -8.06
C GLU A 143 -8.32 -9.25 -8.40
N ALA A 144 -8.43 -8.86 -9.67
CA ALA A 144 -9.54 -8.04 -10.17
C ALA A 144 -10.91 -8.60 -9.74
N ASN A 145 -11.75 -7.73 -9.20
CA ASN A 145 -13.11 -8.02 -8.72
C ASN A 145 -13.21 -9.02 -7.55
N LYS A 146 -12.11 -9.31 -6.84
CA LYS A 146 -12.08 -10.23 -5.70
C LYS A 146 -11.38 -9.61 -4.49
N ALA A 147 -12.11 -8.77 -3.74
CA ALA A 147 -11.58 -8.15 -2.52
C ALA A 147 -10.92 -9.18 -1.58
N GLY A 148 -9.75 -8.86 -1.05
CA GLY A 148 -9.03 -9.70 -0.10
C GLY A 148 -8.41 -10.99 -0.67
N SER A 149 -8.53 -11.26 -1.97
CA SER A 149 -8.11 -12.52 -2.60
C SER A 149 -6.65 -12.91 -2.40
N HIS A 150 -5.79 -11.95 -2.06
CA HIS A 150 -4.37 -12.20 -1.82
C HIS A 150 -3.95 -11.95 -0.36
N ASN A 151 -4.89 -11.71 0.57
CA ASN A 151 -4.52 -11.40 1.96
C ASN A 151 -3.67 -12.50 2.59
N ASP A 152 -4.08 -13.77 2.43
CA ASP A 152 -3.39 -14.91 3.04
C ASP A 152 -1.95 -15.04 2.57
N ILE A 153 -1.66 -14.76 1.28
CA ILE A 153 -0.30 -14.85 0.76
C ILE A 153 0.60 -13.72 1.27
N TRP A 154 0.00 -12.56 1.63
CA TRP A 154 0.73 -11.43 2.19
C TRP A 154 0.83 -11.46 3.73
N GLU A 155 0.09 -12.34 4.42
CA GLU A 155 0.12 -12.46 5.88
C GLU A 155 1.56 -12.62 6.44
N PRO A 156 2.46 -13.45 5.89
CA PRO A 156 3.82 -13.59 6.40
C PRO A 156 4.61 -12.26 6.34
N PHE A 157 4.37 -11.43 5.32
CA PHE A 157 5.00 -10.12 5.22
C PHE A 157 4.48 -9.16 6.28
N MET A 158 3.16 -9.11 6.48
CA MET A 158 2.56 -8.28 7.53
C MET A 158 3.04 -8.71 8.91
N LYS A 159 3.06 -10.01 9.19
CA LYS A 159 3.58 -10.56 10.45
C LYS A 159 5.03 -10.13 10.68
N TYR A 160 5.88 -10.24 9.66
CA TYR A 160 7.26 -9.76 9.73
C TYR A 160 7.33 -8.26 10.04
N LEU A 161 6.53 -7.44 9.35
CA LEU A 161 6.51 -5.98 9.59
C LEU A 161 6.14 -5.66 11.04
N PHE A 162 5.11 -6.32 11.59
CA PHE A 162 4.68 -6.08 12.98
C PHE A 162 5.72 -6.54 14.00
N GLN A 163 6.34 -7.71 13.80
CA GLN A 163 7.26 -8.30 14.78
C GLN A 163 8.67 -7.74 14.73
N GLU A 164 9.18 -7.40 13.53
CA GLU A 164 10.59 -7.08 13.34
C GLU A 164 10.83 -5.59 12.96
N VAL A 165 9.79 -4.92 12.48
CA VAL A 165 9.96 -3.56 11.96
C VAL A 165 9.16 -2.54 12.76
N PHE A 166 7.87 -2.82 13.04
CA PHE A 166 6.99 -1.85 13.70
C PHE A 166 7.06 -1.93 15.22
N ASP A 167 7.49 -3.05 15.81
CA ASP A 167 7.64 -3.21 17.27
C ASP A 167 8.61 -2.17 17.88
N VAL A 168 9.60 -1.73 17.09
CA VAL A 168 10.58 -0.71 17.51
C VAL A 168 10.18 0.72 17.18
N VAL A 169 9.10 0.90 16.40
CA VAL A 169 8.62 2.23 15.96
C VAL A 169 7.53 2.71 16.91
N ARG A 170 7.76 3.84 17.58
CA ARG A 170 6.80 4.42 18.54
C ARG A 170 5.87 5.43 17.87
N VAL A 171 5.11 4.97 16.87
CA VAL A 171 4.11 5.79 16.17
C VAL A 171 2.74 5.12 16.21
N PRO A 172 1.63 5.87 16.11
CA PRO A 172 0.30 5.29 16.03
C PRO A 172 0.16 4.35 14.83
N ILE A 173 -0.51 3.21 15.05
CA ILE A 173 -0.98 2.31 13.99
C ILE A 173 -2.51 2.37 13.98
N ILE A 174 -3.11 2.69 12.84
CA ILE A 174 -4.54 2.90 12.64
C ILE A 174 -5.08 1.93 11.60
#